data_adcd3c3d05a45eef8638c0c7bce9b83a
#
_entry.id   adcd3c3d05a45eef8638c0c7bce9b83a
#
_cell.length_a   1.000
_cell.length_b   1.000
_cell.length_c   1.000
_cell.angle_alpha   90.00
_cell.angle_beta   90.00
_cell.angle_gamma   90.00
#
_symmetry.space_group_name_H-M   'P 1'
#
loop_
_entity.id
_entity.type
_entity.pdbx_description
1 polymer ?
#
loop_
_entity_poly.entity_id
_entity_poly.type
_entity_poly.pdbx_seq_one_letter_code
_entity_poly.pdbx_strand_id
1 'polypeptide(L)'
;MRIEKAVIRQMKLPFKTGFRTSFGTTVVKDFLLVELYDAEGRFGLGECSAFMRPWYYEETTVGARYVIREFLLSELLRAEEIASPEAFFDQTAWIRRNRMARSAVDCALWDLWSREQGISEWRALGGTKNVIESGVSLGIEKSPAELLRTIEKYLGQGYRRVKCKIAPGYDLEYLRAARREFGGIMLMADANSAYTLDDIDTFRAMDELDLLMIEQPLASDDIVDHRHLQAAIRTPVCLDESVDSVDDARRAIELGSCRVINIKVARVGGLTEARRIQEFASRHNVGCWCGGMVDAGVARGHNIAAATLPNYVYPNDIPSSDRYYADDLVTPSTFIDREAHITASERPGTGFEPDWAVIEKHTVEKEVLTRADF
;
A
#
# COMPACT_ATOMS: atom_id res chain seq x y z
N MET A 1 -5.73 -21.19 -14.90
CA MET A 1 -6.09 -20.01 -15.73
C MET A 1 -5.27 -20.00 -17.02
N ARG A 2 -5.86 -19.52 -18.12
CA ARG A 2 -5.14 -19.21 -19.36
C ARG A 2 -5.52 -17.78 -19.79
N ILE A 3 -4.50 -16.93 -20.00
CA ILE A 3 -4.72 -15.54 -20.38
C ILE A 3 -4.68 -15.42 -21.90
N GLU A 4 -5.72 -14.84 -22.48
CA GLU A 4 -5.85 -14.65 -23.92
C GLU A 4 -5.56 -13.21 -24.37
N LYS A 5 -5.81 -12.25 -23.47
CA LYS A 5 -5.64 -10.83 -23.74
C LYS A 5 -5.22 -10.08 -22.50
N ALA A 6 -4.32 -9.13 -22.65
CA ALA A 6 -3.97 -8.16 -21.65
C ALA A 6 -4.12 -6.73 -22.19
N VAL A 7 -4.42 -5.78 -21.33
CA VAL A 7 -4.46 -4.36 -21.67
C VAL A 7 -3.63 -3.58 -20.68
N ILE A 8 -2.77 -2.69 -21.16
CA ILE A 8 -2.06 -1.72 -20.35
C ILE A 8 -2.66 -0.34 -20.66
N ARG A 9 -3.13 0.35 -19.60
CA ARG A 9 -3.54 1.75 -19.72
C ARG A 9 -2.62 2.63 -18.92
N GLN A 10 -2.15 3.72 -19.53
CA GLN A 10 -1.60 4.83 -18.75
C GLN A 10 -2.74 5.73 -18.32
N MET A 11 -2.84 5.97 -17.03
CA MET A 11 -3.94 6.70 -16.40
C MET A 11 -3.44 8.01 -15.82
N LYS A 12 -4.27 9.07 -15.90
CA LYS A 12 -4.04 10.34 -15.19
C LYS A 12 -5.27 10.71 -14.38
N LEU A 13 -5.16 10.60 -13.06
CA LEU A 13 -6.26 10.87 -12.14
C LEU A 13 -5.95 12.12 -11.30
N PRO A 14 -6.69 13.23 -11.47
CA PRO A 14 -6.46 14.46 -10.73
C PRO A 14 -6.79 14.30 -9.25
N PHE A 15 -5.91 14.81 -8.36
CA PHE A 15 -6.22 14.93 -6.93
C PHE A 15 -7.24 16.06 -6.69
N LYS A 16 -8.16 15.85 -5.75
CA LYS A 16 -9.10 16.92 -5.28
C LYS A 16 -8.36 18.10 -4.67
N THR A 17 -7.29 17.80 -3.96
CA THR A 17 -6.36 18.79 -3.41
C THR A 17 -4.94 18.27 -3.65
N GLY A 18 -4.01 19.17 -3.92
CA GLY A 18 -2.63 18.75 -4.17
C GLY A 18 -2.09 17.88 -3.03
N PHE A 19 -1.51 16.73 -3.36
CA PHE A 19 -0.87 15.83 -2.41
C PHE A 19 0.54 16.33 -2.10
N ARG A 20 0.75 16.83 -0.88
CA ARG A 20 2.02 17.39 -0.42
C ARG A 20 2.84 16.37 0.35
N THR A 21 4.07 16.18 -0.06
CA THR A 21 5.09 15.37 0.63
C THR A 21 6.32 16.21 0.93
N SER A 22 7.32 15.64 1.61
CA SER A 22 8.65 16.26 1.78
C SER A 22 9.35 16.57 0.46
N PHE A 23 8.99 15.91 -0.63
CA PHE A 23 9.60 16.03 -1.96
C PHE A 23 8.88 17.01 -2.90
N GLY A 24 7.71 17.53 -2.51
CA GLY A 24 6.94 18.48 -3.30
C GLY A 24 5.43 18.23 -3.29
N THR A 25 4.72 18.90 -4.21
CA THR A 25 3.27 18.76 -4.35
C THR A 25 2.93 18.11 -5.69
N THR A 26 2.18 17.02 -5.66
CA THR A 26 1.65 16.34 -6.85
C THR A 26 0.15 16.64 -6.97
N VAL A 27 -0.29 17.05 -8.15
CA VAL A 27 -1.69 17.41 -8.43
C VAL A 27 -2.43 16.37 -9.28
N VAL A 28 -1.69 15.43 -9.90
CA VAL A 28 -2.23 14.35 -10.73
C VAL A 28 -1.47 13.07 -10.39
N LYS A 29 -2.17 11.97 -10.13
CA LYS A 29 -1.57 10.64 -10.10
C LYS A 29 -1.44 10.15 -11.55
N ASP A 30 -0.21 9.87 -11.99
CA ASP A 30 0.10 9.17 -13.24
C ASP A 30 0.51 7.74 -12.88
N PHE A 31 -0.16 6.74 -13.44
CA PHE A 31 0.01 5.34 -13.05
C PHE A 31 -0.43 4.41 -14.19
N LEU A 32 -0.23 3.09 -14.03
CA LEU A 32 -0.69 2.11 -15.01
C LEU A 32 -1.83 1.26 -14.41
N LEU A 33 -2.82 0.98 -15.25
CA LEU A 33 -3.85 -0.03 -15.01
C LEU A 33 -3.58 -1.21 -15.94
N VAL A 34 -3.53 -2.42 -15.38
CA VAL A 34 -3.39 -3.69 -16.10
C VAL A 34 -4.71 -4.42 -16.04
N GLU A 35 -5.21 -4.83 -17.20
CA GLU A 35 -6.38 -5.69 -17.35
C GLU A 35 -5.92 -7.03 -17.92
N LEU A 36 -6.32 -8.14 -17.32
CA LEU A 36 -6.10 -9.49 -17.80
C LEU A 36 -7.45 -10.12 -18.14
N TYR A 37 -7.51 -10.84 -19.25
CA TYR A 37 -8.73 -11.52 -19.71
C TYR A 37 -8.44 -12.97 -20.04
N ASP A 38 -9.31 -13.87 -19.58
CA ASP A 38 -9.30 -15.29 -19.98
C ASP A 38 -10.14 -15.57 -21.25
N ALA A 39 -10.22 -16.83 -21.62
CA ALA A 39 -10.96 -17.29 -22.81
C ALA A 39 -12.48 -17.12 -22.66
N GLU A 40 -13.00 -17.14 -21.44
CA GLU A 40 -14.42 -16.95 -21.12
C GLU A 40 -14.82 -15.48 -21.00
N GLY A 41 -13.85 -14.56 -21.14
CA GLY A 41 -14.05 -13.12 -21.04
C GLY A 41 -14.13 -12.60 -19.60
N ARG A 42 -13.81 -13.42 -18.59
CA ARG A 42 -13.62 -12.94 -17.23
C ARG A 42 -12.37 -12.07 -17.19
N PHE A 43 -12.34 -11.13 -16.27
CA PHE A 43 -11.23 -10.18 -16.16
C PHE A 43 -10.70 -10.10 -14.73
N GLY A 44 -9.45 -9.63 -14.63
CA GLY A 44 -8.86 -9.17 -13.39
C GLY A 44 -8.13 -7.87 -13.63
N LEU A 45 -8.15 -6.99 -12.64
CA LEU A 45 -7.55 -5.65 -12.70
C LEU A 45 -6.42 -5.51 -11.68
N GLY A 46 -5.36 -4.81 -12.06
CA GLY A 46 -4.27 -4.45 -11.14
C GLY A 46 -3.73 -3.06 -11.44
N GLU A 47 -3.31 -2.36 -10.40
CA GLU A 47 -2.79 -1.00 -10.47
C GLU A 47 -1.30 -0.99 -10.16
N CYS A 48 -0.49 -0.40 -11.06
CA CYS A 48 0.91 -0.11 -10.82
C CYS A 48 1.05 1.31 -10.29
N SER A 49 1.37 1.45 -9.01
CA SER A 49 1.46 2.75 -8.33
C SER A 49 2.83 3.43 -8.45
N ALA A 50 3.67 3.04 -9.43
CA ALA A 50 4.92 3.72 -9.73
C ALA A 50 4.64 5.17 -10.16
N PHE A 51 5.46 6.12 -9.67
CA PHE A 51 5.35 7.52 -10.03
C PHE A 51 6.13 7.85 -11.31
N MET A 52 5.80 8.96 -11.96
CA MET A 52 6.56 9.44 -13.13
C MET A 52 8.01 9.77 -12.80
N ARG A 53 8.32 10.12 -11.56
CA ARG A 53 9.67 10.47 -11.08
C ARG A 53 10.06 9.57 -9.92
N PRO A 54 11.31 9.11 -9.82
CA PRO A 54 11.78 8.20 -8.79
C PRO A 54 12.11 8.92 -7.46
N TRP A 55 11.15 9.66 -6.90
CA TRP A 55 11.34 10.40 -5.65
C TRP A 55 10.97 9.57 -4.41
N TYR A 56 10.09 8.58 -4.58
CA TYR A 56 9.68 7.68 -3.50
C TYR A 56 10.38 6.32 -3.60
N TYR A 57 10.50 5.82 -4.82
CA TYR A 57 11.06 4.51 -5.13
C TYR A 57 11.78 4.58 -6.49
N GLU A 58 12.68 3.63 -6.80
CA GLU A 58 13.46 3.62 -8.04
C GLU A 58 12.64 3.37 -9.31
N GLU A 59 11.47 2.73 -9.17
CA GLU A 59 10.59 2.49 -10.32
C GLU A 59 9.88 3.77 -10.77
N THR A 60 9.79 3.91 -12.09
CA THR A 60 8.98 4.96 -12.72
C THR A 60 7.86 4.34 -13.55
N THR A 61 6.78 5.08 -13.80
CA THR A 61 5.66 4.63 -14.64
C THR A 61 6.15 4.10 -16.01
N VAL A 62 7.12 4.78 -16.63
CA VAL A 62 7.68 4.38 -17.94
C VAL A 62 8.49 3.08 -17.82
N GLY A 63 9.36 2.98 -16.80
CA GLY A 63 10.15 1.77 -16.55
C GLY A 63 9.26 0.57 -16.20
N ALA A 64 8.26 0.79 -15.34
CA ALA A 64 7.30 -0.25 -14.98
C ALA A 64 6.49 -0.74 -16.19
N ARG A 65 6.04 0.16 -17.09
CA ARG A 65 5.36 -0.22 -18.33
C ARG A 65 6.22 -1.15 -19.18
N TYR A 66 7.50 -0.82 -19.34
CA TYR A 66 8.43 -1.67 -20.09
C TYR A 66 8.55 -3.07 -19.48
N VAL A 67 8.72 -3.14 -18.16
CA VAL A 67 8.83 -4.44 -17.45
C VAL A 67 7.53 -5.24 -17.54
N ILE A 68 6.38 -4.59 -17.35
CA ILE A 68 5.07 -5.24 -17.49
C ILE A 68 4.93 -5.82 -18.90
N ARG A 69 5.14 -5.01 -19.93
CA ARG A 69 4.93 -5.40 -21.32
C ARG A 69 5.89 -6.50 -21.76
N GLU A 70 7.20 -6.23 -21.66
CA GLU A 70 8.22 -7.06 -22.30
C GLU A 70 8.53 -8.37 -21.56
N PHE A 71 8.33 -8.36 -20.23
CA PHE A 71 8.71 -9.50 -19.42
C PHE A 71 7.51 -10.18 -18.76
N LEU A 72 6.67 -9.45 -18.03
CA LEU A 72 5.59 -10.05 -17.26
C LEU A 72 4.45 -10.54 -18.18
N LEU A 73 3.94 -9.69 -19.07
CA LEU A 73 2.85 -10.07 -19.99
C LEU A 73 3.32 -11.00 -21.09
N SER A 74 4.58 -10.91 -21.53
CA SER A 74 5.18 -11.86 -22.46
C SER A 74 5.17 -13.28 -21.89
N GLU A 75 5.66 -13.47 -20.63
CA GLU A 75 5.62 -14.78 -19.96
C GLU A 75 4.17 -15.24 -19.76
N LEU A 76 3.28 -14.33 -19.34
CA LEU A 76 1.89 -14.63 -19.04
C LEU A 76 1.11 -15.11 -20.28
N LEU A 77 1.23 -14.37 -21.39
CA LEU A 77 0.51 -14.67 -22.64
C LEU A 77 1.08 -15.88 -23.38
N ARG A 78 2.35 -16.22 -23.20
CA ARG A 78 2.95 -17.45 -23.75
C ARG A 78 2.60 -18.71 -22.96
N ALA A 79 2.26 -18.56 -21.69
CA ALA A 79 1.92 -19.70 -20.83
C ALA A 79 0.70 -20.45 -21.37
N GLU A 80 0.78 -21.79 -21.43
CA GLU A 80 -0.37 -22.64 -21.77
C GLU A 80 -1.39 -22.63 -20.64
N GLU A 81 -0.88 -22.67 -19.40
CA GLU A 81 -1.67 -22.66 -18.19
C GLU A 81 -0.90 -22.00 -17.04
N ILE A 82 -1.62 -21.27 -16.20
CA ILE A 82 -1.14 -20.68 -14.95
C ILE A 82 -1.90 -21.34 -13.82
N ALA A 83 -1.18 -22.11 -13.01
CA ALA A 83 -1.79 -22.91 -11.93
C ALA A 83 -2.40 -22.05 -10.83
N SER A 84 -1.72 -20.96 -10.44
CA SER A 84 -2.19 -19.98 -9.45
C SER A 84 -1.41 -18.67 -9.58
N PRO A 85 -1.88 -17.57 -8.98
CA PRO A 85 -1.11 -16.32 -8.91
C PRO A 85 0.27 -16.50 -8.29
N GLU A 86 0.38 -17.27 -7.20
CA GLU A 86 1.67 -17.56 -6.55
C GLU A 86 2.63 -18.33 -7.46
N ALA A 87 2.11 -19.29 -8.25
CA ALA A 87 2.94 -20.05 -9.18
C ALA A 87 3.56 -19.14 -10.25
N PHE A 88 2.79 -18.19 -10.78
CA PHE A 88 3.31 -17.20 -11.73
C PHE A 88 4.28 -16.22 -11.07
N PHE A 89 3.99 -15.80 -9.85
CA PHE A 89 4.89 -14.96 -9.07
C PHE A 89 6.26 -15.61 -8.89
N ASP A 90 6.30 -16.91 -8.58
CA ASP A 90 7.54 -17.66 -8.41
C ASP A 90 8.25 -17.93 -9.75
N GLN A 91 7.51 -18.26 -10.82
CA GLN A 91 8.05 -18.42 -12.16
C GLN A 91 8.77 -17.16 -12.64
N THR A 92 8.28 -15.99 -12.28
CA THR A 92 8.86 -14.68 -12.64
C THR A 92 9.83 -14.12 -11.60
N ALA A 93 10.30 -14.91 -10.63
CA ALA A 93 11.23 -14.47 -9.58
C ALA A 93 12.61 -14.02 -10.11
N TRP A 94 12.97 -14.41 -11.34
CA TRP A 94 14.18 -13.94 -12.03
C TRP A 94 14.12 -12.43 -12.38
N ILE A 95 12.92 -11.81 -12.45
CA ILE A 95 12.73 -10.37 -12.59
C ILE A 95 13.03 -9.73 -11.24
N ARG A 96 14.24 -9.22 -11.09
CA ARG A 96 14.69 -8.63 -9.83
C ARG A 96 14.09 -7.26 -9.61
N ARG A 97 13.72 -6.96 -8.34
CA ARG A 97 13.09 -5.69 -7.97
C ARG A 97 11.84 -5.44 -8.80
N ASN A 98 11.64 -4.25 -9.38
CA ASN A 98 10.46 -3.93 -10.20
C ASN A 98 9.16 -4.35 -9.51
N ARG A 99 9.06 -4.04 -8.21
CA ARG A 99 8.00 -4.52 -7.34
C ARG A 99 6.63 -3.98 -7.73
N MET A 100 6.56 -2.70 -8.09
CA MET A 100 5.29 -2.07 -8.46
C MET A 100 4.77 -2.59 -9.81
N ALA A 101 5.68 -2.87 -10.75
CA ALA A 101 5.32 -3.55 -12.00
C ALA A 101 4.79 -4.97 -11.73
N ARG A 102 5.48 -5.74 -10.88
CA ARG A 102 5.04 -7.09 -10.49
C ARG A 102 3.71 -7.07 -9.76
N SER A 103 3.52 -6.10 -8.85
CA SER A 103 2.28 -5.94 -8.08
C SER A 103 1.05 -5.76 -8.98
N ALA A 104 1.16 -4.97 -10.06
CA ALA A 104 0.05 -4.78 -10.98
C ALA A 104 -0.41 -6.09 -11.63
N VAL A 105 0.53 -6.94 -12.03
CA VAL A 105 0.21 -8.22 -12.66
C VAL A 105 -0.24 -9.26 -11.63
N ASP A 106 0.42 -9.34 -10.49
CA ASP A 106 0.04 -10.26 -9.40
C ASP A 106 -1.37 -9.98 -8.88
N CYS A 107 -1.69 -8.71 -8.61
CA CYS A 107 -3.03 -8.29 -8.18
C CYS A 107 -4.11 -8.59 -9.24
N ALA A 108 -3.82 -8.31 -10.52
CA ALA A 108 -4.74 -8.66 -11.60
C ALA A 108 -4.97 -10.17 -11.72
N LEU A 109 -3.94 -10.99 -11.49
CA LEU A 109 -4.08 -12.45 -11.45
C LEU A 109 -4.91 -12.92 -10.25
N TRP A 110 -4.73 -12.34 -9.07
CA TRP A 110 -5.52 -12.66 -7.90
C TRP A 110 -7.00 -12.31 -8.08
N ASP A 111 -7.31 -11.13 -8.67
CA ASP A 111 -8.70 -10.75 -8.97
C ASP A 111 -9.33 -11.72 -9.98
N LEU A 112 -8.63 -12.01 -11.10
CA LEU A 112 -9.12 -12.95 -12.11
C LEU A 112 -9.31 -14.35 -11.55
N TRP A 113 -8.31 -14.85 -10.80
CA TRP A 113 -8.37 -16.18 -10.22
C TRP A 113 -9.54 -16.32 -9.24
N SER A 114 -9.74 -15.30 -8.40
CA SER A 114 -10.85 -15.28 -7.45
C SER A 114 -12.22 -15.23 -8.15
N ARG A 115 -12.33 -14.52 -9.27
CA ARG A 115 -13.53 -14.51 -10.13
C ARG A 115 -13.75 -15.87 -10.79
N GLU A 116 -12.71 -16.52 -11.27
CA GLU A 116 -12.78 -17.88 -11.82
C GLU A 116 -13.29 -18.90 -10.80
N GLN A 117 -12.80 -18.81 -9.56
CA GLN A 117 -13.24 -19.67 -8.46
C GLN A 117 -14.63 -19.30 -7.87
N GLY A 118 -15.19 -18.17 -8.27
CA GLY A 118 -16.48 -17.68 -7.75
C GLY A 118 -16.45 -17.26 -6.27
N ILE A 119 -15.26 -16.88 -5.75
CA ILE A 119 -15.06 -16.46 -4.36
C ILE A 119 -14.50 -15.05 -4.29
N SER A 120 -14.68 -14.38 -3.15
CA SER A 120 -14.07 -13.08 -2.92
C SER A 120 -12.54 -13.21 -2.78
N GLU A 121 -11.80 -12.20 -3.27
CA GLU A 121 -10.34 -12.18 -3.24
C GLU A 121 -9.79 -12.29 -1.81
N TRP A 122 -10.44 -11.63 -0.84
CA TRP A 122 -9.99 -11.69 0.54
C TRP A 122 -10.09 -13.13 1.13
N ARG A 123 -11.13 -13.91 0.74
CA ARG A 123 -11.24 -15.33 1.13
C ARG A 123 -10.21 -16.18 0.40
N ALA A 124 -10.01 -15.92 -0.89
CA ALA A 124 -9.00 -16.59 -1.70
C ALA A 124 -7.59 -16.40 -1.12
N LEU A 125 -7.31 -15.19 -0.63
CA LEU A 125 -6.03 -14.84 -0.01
C LEU A 125 -5.84 -15.46 1.39
N GLY A 126 -6.92 -15.93 2.03
CA GLY A 126 -6.90 -16.51 3.38
C GLY A 126 -7.23 -15.51 4.49
N GLY A 127 -7.97 -14.47 4.17
CA GLY A 127 -8.47 -13.50 5.15
C GLY A 127 -9.37 -14.16 6.22
N THR A 128 -9.29 -13.67 7.45
CA THR A 128 -10.00 -14.24 8.60
C THR A 128 -11.05 -13.30 9.20
N LYS A 129 -11.07 -12.05 8.74
CA LYS A 129 -12.02 -11.02 9.14
C LYS A 129 -12.47 -10.24 7.92
N ASN A 130 -13.74 -9.88 7.83
CA ASN A 130 -14.25 -9.06 6.73
C ASN A 130 -14.41 -7.57 7.08
N VAL A 131 -14.20 -7.19 8.33
CA VAL A 131 -14.20 -5.79 8.78
C VAL A 131 -12.77 -5.40 9.14
N ILE A 132 -12.30 -4.31 8.53
CA ILE A 132 -10.97 -3.76 8.75
C ILE A 132 -11.08 -2.33 9.29
N GLU A 133 -10.17 -1.93 10.16
CA GLU A 133 -10.07 -0.57 10.66
C GLU A 133 -9.23 0.30 9.72
N SER A 134 -9.69 1.52 9.48
CA SER A 134 -8.97 2.55 8.74
C SER A 134 -8.43 3.62 9.67
N GLY A 135 -7.21 4.05 9.44
CA GLY A 135 -6.61 5.22 10.08
C GLY A 135 -6.43 6.37 9.08
N VAL A 136 -6.00 7.50 9.56
CA VAL A 136 -5.71 8.67 8.74
C VAL A 136 -4.25 9.05 8.80
N SER A 137 -3.69 9.43 7.64
CA SER A 137 -2.34 10.00 7.51
C SER A 137 -2.41 11.48 7.22
N LEU A 138 -1.68 12.26 8.00
CA LEU A 138 -1.58 13.72 7.91
C LEU A 138 -0.18 14.10 7.43
N GLY A 139 -0.12 15.04 6.51
CA GLY A 139 1.14 15.64 6.09
C GLY A 139 1.76 16.53 7.19
N ILE A 140 2.94 17.09 6.91
CA ILE A 140 3.56 18.10 7.77
C ILE A 140 2.75 19.38 7.65
N GLU A 141 2.15 19.81 8.76
CA GLU A 141 1.40 21.06 8.85
C GLU A 141 2.32 22.23 9.16
N LYS A 142 1.87 23.46 8.90
CA LYS A 142 2.69 24.66 9.08
C LYS A 142 2.91 25.05 10.55
N SER A 143 2.05 24.57 11.44
CA SER A 143 2.14 24.82 12.88
C SER A 143 1.43 23.74 13.68
N PRO A 144 1.77 23.56 14.98
CA PRO A 144 1.03 22.68 15.87
C PRO A 144 -0.46 22.99 15.92
N ALA A 145 -0.86 24.26 15.89
CA ALA A 145 -2.26 24.65 15.90
C ALA A 145 -3.03 24.22 14.64
N GLU A 146 -2.38 24.19 13.47
CA GLU A 146 -2.99 23.63 12.25
C GLU A 146 -3.10 22.12 12.35
N LEU A 147 -2.08 21.44 12.89
CA LEU A 147 -2.13 20.00 13.11
C LEU A 147 -3.30 19.63 14.03
N LEU A 148 -3.49 20.33 15.14
CA LEU A 148 -4.59 20.05 16.07
C LEU A 148 -5.97 20.18 15.37
N ARG A 149 -6.18 21.24 14.59
CA ARG A 149 -7.42 21.40 13.81
C ARG A 149 -7.64 20.27 12.81
N THR A 150 -6.55 19.83 12.16
CA THR A 150 -6.62 18.73 11.19
C THR A 150 -6.93 17.41 11.89
N ILE A 151 -6.33 17.13 13.04
CA ILE A 151 -6.63 15.93 13.86
C ILE A 151 -8.10 15.95 14.29
N GLU A 152 -8.57 17.07 14.89
CA GLU A 152 -9.96 17.22 15.35
C GLU A 152 -10.97 16.92 14.23
N LYS A 153 -10.72 17.48 13.03
CA LYS A 153 -11.55 17.22 11.84
C LYS A 153 -11.68 15.71 11.55
N TYR A 154 -10.58 14.96 11.57
CA TYR A 154 -10.60 13.53 11.23
C TYR A 154 -11.12 12.66 12.37
N LEU A 155 -10.88 13.01 13.60
CA LEU A 155 -11.53 12.38 14.76
C LEU A 155 -13.05 12.54 14.67
N GLY A 156 -13.53 13.72 14.25
CA GLY A 156 -14.95 13.97 13.99
C GLY A 156 -15.55 13.14 12.85
N GLN A 157 -14.73 12.60 11.95
CA GLN A 157 -15.12 11.67 10.90
C GLN A 157 -15.10 10.19 11.32
N GLY A 158 -14.68 9.89 12.56
CA GLY A 158 -14.64 8.54 13.11
C GLY A 158 -13.26 7.90 13.18
N TYR A 159 -12.23 8.50 12.58
CA TYR A 159 -10.87 7.95 12.66
C TYR A 159 -10.38 7.92 14.11
N ARG A 160 -9.70 6.84 14.48
CA ARG A 160 -9.13 6.66 15.85
C ARG A 160 -7.61 6.60 15.83
N ARG A 161 -7.01 6.10 14.76
CA ARG A 161 -5.56 6.12 14.56
C ARG A 161 -5.20 7.31 13.67
N VAL A 162 -4.28 8.14 14.17
CA VAL A 162 -3.76 9.32 13.50
C VAL A 162 -2.26 9.17 13.29
N LYS A 163 -1.83 9.16 12.03
CA LYS A 163 -0.43 9.18 11.62
C LYS A 163 -0.02 10.61 11.29
N CYS A 164 0.96 11.15 11.99
CA CYS A 164 1.54 12.46 11.73
C CYS A 164 2.91 12.29 11.04
N LYS A 165 3.07 12.90 9.87
CA LYS A 165 4.39 13.00 9.24
C LYS A 165 5.27 13.95 10.05
N ILE A 166 6.52 13.53 10.29
CA ILE A 166 7.52 14.27 11.03
C ILE A 166 8.79 14.47 10.21
N ALA A 167 9.55 15.50 10.55
CA ALA A 167 10.90 15.75 10.05
C ALA A 167 11.63 16.59 11.11
N PRO A 168 12.97 16.71 11.07
CA PRO A 168 13.71 17.61 11.96
C PRO A 168 13.10 19.00 12.03
N GLY A 169 12.75 19.46 13.26
CA GLY A 169 12.07 20.73 13.51
C GLY A 169 10.53 20.69 13.36
N TYR A 170 9.95 19.58 12.94
CA TYR A 170 8.49 19.36 12.82
C TYR A 170 8.11 18.03 13.48
N ASP A 171 8.53 17.82 14.73
CA ASP A 171 8.45 16.53 15.43
C ASP A 171 7.92 16.68 16.86
N LEU A 172 8.81 16.77 17.87
CA LEU A 172 8.45 16.71 19.29
C LEU A 172 7.43 17.77 19.70
N GLU A 173 7.54 19.01 19.22
CA GLU A 173 6.59 20.08 19.55
C GLU A 173 5.18 19.72 19.05
N TYR A 174 5.10 19.25 17.81
CA TYR A 174 3.85 18.87 17.15
C TYR A 174 3.20 17.67 17.83
N LEU A 175 3.98 16.62 18.07
CA LEU A 175 3.49 15.39 18.71
C LEU A 175 3.08 15.64 20.18
N ARG A 176 3.84 16.44 20.93
CA ARG A 176 3.49 16.86 22.30
C ARG A 176 2.19 17.65 22.33
N ALA A 177 2.00 18.56 21.38
CA ALA A 177 0.75 19.31 21.26
C ALA A 177 -0.43 18.37 21.00
N ALA A 178 -0.30 17.44 20.04
CA ALA A 178 -1.33 16.45 19.72
C ALA A 178 -1.65 15.53 20.92
N ARG A 179 -0.64 15.00 21.61
CA ARG A 179 -0.83 14.12 22.78
C ARG A 179 -1.49 14.85 23.93
N ARG A 180 -1.10 16.10 24.19
CA ARG A 180 -1.70 16.92 25.27
C ARG A 180 -3.17 17.23 25.02
N GLU A 181 -3.52 17.53 23.75
CA GLU A 181 -4.90 17.93 23.38
C GLU A 181 -5.84 16.71 23.31
N PHE A 182 -5.40 15.62 22.69
CA PHE A 182 -6.27 14.49 22.38
C PHE A 182 -6.07 13.25 23.27
N GLY A 183 -5.16 13.33 24.24
CA GLY A 183 -4.99 12.27 25.23
C GLY A 183 -4.71 10.89 24.65
N GLY A 184 -5.62 9.94 24.80
CA GLY A 184 -5.42 8.52 24.51
C GLY A 184 -5.68 8.09 23.05
N ILE A 185 -5.65 8.99 22.06
CA ILE A 185 -5.77 8.55 20.66
C ILE A 185 -4.59 7.67 20.25
N MET A 186 -4.82 6.76 19.30
CA MET A 186 -3.75 5.98 18.65
C MET A 186 -2.94 6.94 17.76
N LEU A 187 -1.94 7.61 18.37
CA LEU A 187 -1.05 8.55 17.70
C LEU A 187 0.20 7.82 17.24
N MET A 188 0.62 8.00 16.00
CA MET A 188 1.89 7.49 15.48
C MET A 188 2.62 8.57 14.67
N ALA A 189 3.94 8.43 14.59
CA ALA A 189 4.81 9.29 13.80
C ALA A 189 5.29 8.56 12.55
N ASP A 190 5.42 9.27 11.43
CA ASP A 190 5.98 8.78 10.18
C ASP A 190 7.10 9.74 9.73
N ALA A 191 8.33 9.25 9.78
CA ALA A 191 9.52 10.03 9.50
C ALA A 191 9.95 9.99 8.03
N ASN A 192 9.46 9.05 7.22
CA ASN A 192 9.85 8.85 5.83
C ASN A 192 11.38 9.02 5.61
N SER A 193 12.18 8.33 6.41
CA SER A 193 13.65 8.33 6.33
C SER A 193 14.35 9.67 6.59
N ALA A 194 13.72 10.57 7.36
CA ALA A 194 14.26 11.94 7.53
C ALA A 194 15.35 12.08 8.60
N TYR A 195 15.69 11.01 9.34
CA TYR A 195 16.61 11.05 10.47
C TYR A 195 17.77 10.09 10.30
N THR A 196 18.73 10.21 11.22
CA THR A 196 19.91 9.33 11.35
C THR A 196 20.04 8.86 12.80
N LEU A 197 21.01 7.98 13.10
CA LEU A 197 21.30 7.58 14.48
C LEU A 197 21.80 8.74 15.37
N ASP A 198 22.28 9.83 14.80
CA ASP A 198 22.64 11.02 15.56
C ASP A 198 21.42 11.69 16.22
N ASP A 199 20.21 11.41 15.72
CA ASP A 199 18.95 11.92 16.26
C ASP A 199 18.34 11.04 17.35
N ILE A 200 19.05 10.05 17.88
CA ILE A 200 18.55 9.05 18.84
C ILE A 200 17.90 9.67 20.08
N ASP A 201 18.41 10.81 20.55
CA ASP A 201 17.85 11.50 21.71
C ASP A 201 16.48 12.11 21.42
N THR A 202 16.19 12.51 20.17
CA THR A 202 14.86 12.91 19.73
C THR A 202 13.88 11.75 19.84
N PHE A 203 14.27 10.55 19.39
CA PHE A 203 13.44 9.35 19.49
C PHE A 203 13.23 8.89 20.95
N ARG A 204 14.26 9.01 21.80
CA ARG A 204 14.11 8.77 23.27
C ARG A 204 13.10 9.73 23.90
N ALA A 205 13.10 10.98 23.47
CA ALA A 205 12.12 11.96 23.95
C ALA A 205 10.68 11.65 23.44
N MET A 206 10.54 10.97 22.30
CA MET A 206 9.24 10.49 21.79
C MET A 206 8.68 9.33 22.62
N ASP A 207 9.51 8.57 23.32
CA ASP A 207 9.05 7.49 24.22
C ASP A 207 8.12 7.97 25.35
N GLU A 208 8.15 9.26 25.68
CA GLU A 208 7.26 9.86 26.69
C GLU A 208 5.86 10.21 26.13
N LEU A 209 5.65 10.03 24.81
CA LEU A 209 4.43 10.42 24.13
C LEU A 209 3.46 9.26 23.90
N ASP A 210 3.79 8.05 24.36
CA ASP A 210 2.96 6.85 24.19
C ASP A 210 2.50 6.68 22.73
N LEU A 211 3.45 6.78 21.81
CA LEU A 211 3.17 6.59 20.38
C LEU A 211 2.92 5.10 20.09
N LEU A 212 1.96 4.83 19.24
CA LEU A 212 1.67 3.48 18.75
C LEU A 212 2.90 2.87 18.08
N MET A 213 3.60 3.67 17.27
CA MET A 213 4.85 3.32 16.59
C MET A 213 5.51 4.57 15.99
N ILE A 214 6.79 4.43 15.61
CA ILE A 214 7.52 5.37 14.77
C ILE A 214 7.84 4.66 13.46
N GLU A 215 7.29 5.17 12.35
CA GLU A 215 7.43 4.59 11.02
C GLU A 215 8.64 5.15 10.30
N GLN A 216 9.46 4.27 9.72
CA GLN A 216 10.64 4.50 8.89
C GLN A 216 11.50 5.69 9.36
N PRO A 217 12.08 5.62 10.55
CA PRO A 217 12.88 6.72 11.09
C PRO A 217 14.16 6.99 10.30
N LEU A 218 14.87 5.94 9.90
CA LEU A 218 16.18 6.03 9.24
C LEU A 218 16.07 5.74 7.74
N ALA A 219 17.21 5.70 7.04
CA ALA A 219 17.28 5.52 5.59
C ALA A 219 16.46 4.32 5.08
N SER A 220 15.89 4.45 3.88
CA SER A 220 14.98 3.46 3.29
C SER A 220 15.64 2.12 2.96
N ASP A 221 16.94 2.10 2.74
CA ASP A 221 17.72 0.89 2.45
C ASP A 221 18.45 0.34 3.70
N ASP A 222 18.21 0.94 4.86
CA ASP A 222 18.87 0.57 6.09
C ASP A 222 17.97 -0.34 6.96
N ILE A 223 18.46 -1.53 7.23
CA ILE A 223 17.88 -2.44 8.23
C ILE A 223 18.78 -2.50 9.47
N VAL A 224 20.07 -2.24 9.33
CA VAL A 224 21.06 -2.48 10.37
C VAL A 224 21.01 -1.42 11.47
N ASP A 225 21.00 -0.16 11.12
CA ASP A 225 20.98 0.93 12.11
C ASP A 225 19.62 1.04 12.82
N HIS A 226 18.53 0.63 12.16
CA HIS A 226 17.22 0.47 12.80
C HIS A 226 17.26 -0.49 14.01
N ARG A 227 18.14 -1.52 14.00
CA ARG A 227 18.38 -2.39 15.16
C ARG A 227 18.92 -1.60 16.35
N HIS A 228 19.87 -0.69 16.11
CA HIS A 228 20.46 0.12 17.17
C HIS A 228 19.43 1.10 17.74
N LEU A 229 18.64 1.72 16.86
CA LEU A 229 17.54 2.58 17.28
C LEU A 229 16.49 1.81 18.11
N GLN A 230 15.97 0.67 17.60
CA GLN A 230 14.95 -0.10 18.31
C GLN A 230 15.44 -0.62 19.69
N ALA A 231 16.73 -0.93 19.81
CA ALA A 231 17.32 -1.31 21.09
C ALA A 231 17.40 -0.16 22.10
N ALA A 232 17.44 1.09 21.63
CA ALA A 232 17.62 2.29 22.44
C ALA A 232 16.30 2.96 22.85
N ILE A 233 15.16 2.57 22.26
CA ILE A 233 13.83 3.18 22.52
C ILE A 233 12.80 2.11 22.87
N ARG A 234 11.76 2.52 23.61
CA ARG A 234 10.62 1.67 23.97
C ARG A 234 9.56 1.62 22.89
N THR A 235 9.32 2.74 22.23
CA THR A 235 8.33 2.86 21.16
C THR A 235 8.67 1.89 20.02
N PRO A 236 7.71 1.10 19.51
CA PRO A 236 7.94 0.22 18.39
C PRO A 236 8.42 0.98 17.14
N VAL A 237 9.52 0.55 16.55
CA VAL A 237 9.90 0.94 15.20
C VAL A 237 9.05 0.15 14.21
N CYS A 238 8.45 0.84 13.27
CA CYS A 238 7.74 0.27 12.13
C CYS A 238 8.57 0.48 10.87
N LEU A 239 8.91 -0.59 10.16
CA LEU A 239 9.57 -0.48 8.85
C LEU A 239 8.54 -0.43 7.73
N ASP A 240 8.73 0.54 6.83
CA ASP A 240 7.99 0.77 5.59
C ASP A 240 8.93 0.52 4.40
N GLU A 241 9.63 1.52 3.95
CA GLU A 241 10.47 1.49 2.76
C GLU A 241 11.61 0.46 2.80
N SER A 242 12.07 0.07 3.99
CA SER A 242 13.15 -0.94 4.15
C SER A 242 12.69 -2.39 3.94
N VAL A 243 11.38 -2.66 3.78
CA VAL A 243 10.86 -4.03 3.66
C VAL A 243 10.09 -4.19 2.35
N ASP A 244 10.75 -4.71 1.34
CA ASP A 244 10.21 -4.95 -0.01
C ASP A 244 9.90 -6.43 -0.29
N SER A 245 10.32 -7.32 0.59
CA SER A 245 10.19 -8.76 0.42
C SER A 245 10.13 -9.49 1.74
N VAL A 246 9.70 -10.76 1.70
CA VAL A 246 9.75 -11.66 2.86
C VAL A 246 11.19 -11.83 3.38
N ASP A 247 12.18 -11.79 2.50
CA ASP A 247 13.59 -11.87 2.89
C ASP A 247 14.05 -10.62 3.66
N ASP A 248 13.59 -9.43 3.28
CA ASP A 248 13.89 -8.19 4.01
C ASP A 248 13.16 -8.19 5.37
N ALA A 249 11.89 -8.62 5.40
CA ALA A 249 11.14 -8.81 6.65
C ALA A 249 11.87 -9.79 7.58
N ARG A 250 12.35 -10.93 7.06
CA ARG A 250 13.13 -11.91 7.82
C ARG A 250 14.38 -11.27 8.42
N ARG A 251 15.18 -10.57 7.61
CA ARG A 251 16.41 -9.91 8.08
C ARG A 251 16.11 -8.87 9.17
N ALA A 252 15.10 -8.03 8.95
CA ALA A 252 14.69 -7.00 9.91
C ALA A 252 14.25 -7.59 11.24
N ILE A 253 13.45 -8.65 11.20
CA ILE A 253 12.93 -9.34 12.41
C ILE A 253 14.06 -10.08 13.13
N GLU A 254 14.90 -10.85 12.42
CA GLU A 254 16.02 -11.59 13.02
C GLU A 254 17.06 -10.66 13.66
N LEU A 255 17.28 -9.48 13.08
CA LEU A 255 18.16 -8.46 13.65
C LEU A 255 17.52 -7.70 14.83
N GLY A 256 16.20 -7.76 14.99
CA GLY A 256 15.47 -6.95 15.97
C GLY A 256 15.37 -5.47 15.58
N SER A 257 15.35 -5.17 14.29
CA SER A 257 15.31 -3.81 13.73
C SER A 257 13.94 -3.17 13.81
N CYS A 258 12.87 -3.96 13.98
CA CYS A 258 11.51 -3.47 14.10
C CYS A 258 10.63 -4.38 14.97
N ARG A 259 9.50 -3.85 15.40
CA ARG A 259 8.42 -4.60 16.07
C ARG A 259 7.11 -4.54 15.29
N VAL A 260 7.06 -3.74 14.22
CA VAL A 260 5.90 -3.59 13.32
C VAL A 260 6.40 -3.49 11.88
N ILE A 261 5.63 -4.00 10.94
CA ILE A 261 5.89 -3.84 9.50
C ILE A 261 4.67 -3.20 8.83
N ASN A 262 4.91 -2.12 8.09
CA ASN A 262 3.97 -1.56 7.15
C ASN A 262 4.09 -2.31 5.82
N ILE A 263 3.05 -3.03 5.41
CA ILE A 263 3.01 -3.74 4.13
C ILE A 263 2.20 -2.90 3.14
N LYS A 264 2.87 -2.35 2.13
CA LYS A 264 2.21 -1.72 0.99
C LYS A 264 2.19 -2.72 -0.16
N VAL A 265 1.01 -3.23 -0.52
CA VAL A 265 0.84 -4.26 -1.57
C VAL A 265 1.59 -3.91 -2.85
N ALA A 266 1.47 -2.66 -3.30
CA ALA A 266 2.17 -2.18 -4.50
C ALA A 266 3.71 -2.25 -4.36
N ARG A 267 4.27 -1.84 -3.20
CA ARG A 267 5.71 -1.77 -2.98
C ARG A 267 6.35 -3.15 -2.83
N VAL A 268 5.66 -4.09 -2.18
CA VAL A 268 6.25 -5.42 -1.94
C VAL A 268 6.11 -6.38 -3.13
N GLY A 269 5.39 -5.99 -4.20
CA GLY A 269 5.28 -6.79 -5.41
C GLY A 269 3.97 -7.53 -5.58
N GLY A 270 2.94 -7.21 -4.80
CA GLY A 270 1.59 -7.73 -4.92
C GLY A 270 1.11 -8.48 -3.68
N LEU A 271 -0.07 -9.08 -3.82
CA LEU A 271 -0.76 -9.82 -2.74
C LEU A 271 0.00 -11.08 -2.32
N THR A 272 0.63 -11.77 -3.29
CA THR A 272 1.44 -12.96 -3.03
C THR A 272 2.56 -12.67 -2.02
N GLU A 273 3.34 -11.64 -2.26
CA GLU A 273 4.46 -11.29 -1.35
C GLU A 273 3.95 -10.66 -0.05
N ALA A 274 2.90 -9.83 -0.11
CA ALA A 274 2.26 -9.26 1.07
C ALA A 274 1.79 -10.35 2.04
N ARG A 275 1.17 -11.43 1.52
CA ARG A 275 0.78 -12.60 2.30
C ARG A 275 1.99 -13.30 2.92
N ARG A 276 3.07 -13.52 2.16
CA ARG A 276 4.31 -14.16 2.67
C ARG A 276 4.96 -13.35 3.79
N ILE A 277 5.01 -12.02 3.64
CA ILE A 277 5.56 -11.13 4.67
C ILE A 277 4.75 -11.24 5.96
N GLN A 278 3.41 -11.12 5.89
CA GLN A 278 2.58 -11.17 7.09
C GLN A 278 2.61 -12.55 7.75
N GLU A 279 2.67 -13.67 6.99
CA GLU A 279 2.79 -15.02 7.52
C GLU A 279 4.12 -15.21 8.28
N PHE A 280 5.22 -14.68 7.72
CA PHE A 280 6.51 -14.72 8.39
C PHE A 280 6.51 -13.86 9.67
N ALA A 281 6.03 -12.63 9.58
CA ALA A 281 5.94 -11.70 10.71
C ALA A 281 5.05 -12.26 11.84
N SER A 282 3.92 -12.88 11.50
CA SER A 282 3.02 -13.54 12.44
C SER A 282 3.70 -14.62 13.28
N ARG A 283 4.51 -15.47 12.63
CA ARG A 283 5.27 -16.52 13.34
C ARG A 283 6.31 -15.98 14.32
N HIS A 284 6.67 -14.72 14.20
CA HIS A 284 7.66 -14.05 15.06
C HIS A 284 7.04 -12.97 15.96
N ASN A 285 5.71 -12.92 16.08
CA ASN A 285 4.97 -11.95 16.90
C ASN A 285 5.24 -10.48 16.51
N VAL A 286 5.51 -10.21 15.23
CA VAL A 286 5.65 -8.87 14.67
C VAL A 286 4.35 -8.52 13.95
N GLY A 287 3.63 -7.51 14.46
CA GLY A 287 2.35 -7.09 13.89
C GLY A 287 2.53 -6.33 12.57
N CYS A 288 1.50 -6.40 11.70
CA CYS A 288 1.48 -5.72 10.42
C CYS A 288 0.27 -4.79 10.28
N TRP A 289 0.35 -3.88 9.33
CA TRP A 289 -0.77 -3.08 8.84
C TRP A 289 -0.56 -2.72 7.37
N CYS A 290 -1.63 -2.37 6.67
CA CYS A 290 -1.59 -2.03 5.26
C CYS A 290 -1.42 -0.53 5.05
N GLY A 291 -0.28 -0.12 4.50
CA GLY A 291 -0.06 1.24 4.04
C GLY A 291 -0.63 1.50 2.65
N GLY A 292 -0.90 2.77 2.34
CA GLY A 292 -1.41 3.21 1.05
C GLY A 292 -0.35 3.89 0.17
N MET A 293 -0.63 3.90 -1.14
CA MET A 293 0.16 4.56 -2.18
C MET A 293 -0.68 5.61 -2.94
N VAL A 294 -1.55 6.33 -2.20
CA VAL A 294 -2.59 7.20 -2.79
C VAL A 294 -3.43 6.44 -3.82
N ASP A 295 -3.84 5.25 -3.44
CA ASP A 295 -4.44 4.23 -4.30
C ASP A 295 -5.76 4.70 -4.92
N ALA A 296 -5.98 4.39 -6.20
CA ALA A 296 -7.30 4.47 -6.81
C ALA A 296 -8.14 3.24 -6.42
N GLY A 297 -9.36 3.16 -6.89
CA GLY A 297 -10.30 2.13 -6.45
C GLY A 297 -9.83 0.70 -6.69
N VAL A 298 -9.08 0.46 -7.77
CA VAL A 298 -8.56 -0.89 -8.09
C VAL A 298 -7.57 -1.34 -7.02
N ALA A 299 -6.50 -0.58 -6.78
CA ALA A 299 -5.52 -0.94 -5.74
C ALA A 299 -6.13 -0.96 -4.34
N ARG A 300 -7.11 -0.08 -4.07
CA ARG A 300 -7.83 -0.08 -2.79
C ARG A 300 -8.55 -1.40 -2.55
N GLY A 301 -9.15 -2.01 -3.57
CA GLY A 301 -9.78 -3.33 -3.48
C GLY A 301 -8.81 -4.39 -2.97
N HIS A 302 -7.62 -4.46 -3.56
CA HIS A 302 -6.54 -5.39 -3.15
C HIS A 302 -6.01 -5.09 -1.75
N ASN A 303 -5.86 -3.81 -1.40
CA ASN A 303 -5.43 -3.42 -0.05
C ASN A 303 -6.47 -3.83 1.01
N ILE A 304 -7.77 -3.72 0.71
CA ILE A 304 -8.84 -4.22 1.58
C ILE A 304 -8.70 -5.73 1.77
N ALA A 305 -8.50 -6.49 0.68
CA ALA A 305 -8.30 -7.94 0.76
C ALA A 305 -7.07 -8.29 1.62
N ALA A 306 -5.93 -7.64 1.41
CA ALA A 306 -4.73 -7.85 2.21
C ALA A 306 -4.96 -7.56 3.71
N ALA A 307 -5.64 -6.46 4.03
CA ALA A 307 -5.90 -6.05 5.41
C ALA A 307 -6.83 -7.01 6.20
N THR A 308 -7.51 -7.95 5.51
CA THR A 308 -8.30 -9.00 6.16
C THR A 308 -7.47 -10.16 6.71
N LEU A 309 -6.20 -10.27 6.32
CA LEU A 309 -5.29 -11.31 6.79
C LEU A 309 -5.07 -11.24 8.31
N PRO A 310 -4.81 -12.39 8.98
CA PRO A 310 -4.86 -12.47 10.45
C PRO A 310 -3.93 -11.50 11.17
N ASN A 311 -2.73 -11.28 10.63
CA ASN A 311 -1.68 -10.49 11.30
C ASN A 311 -1.70 -8.99 10.98
N TYR A 312 -2.71 -8.50 10.25
CA TYR A 312 -2.96 -7.07 10.11
C TYR A 312 -3.73 -6.58 11.34
N VAL A 313 -2.98 -6.26 12.39
CA VAL A 313 -3.52 -6.02 13.75
C VAL A 313 -3.62 -4.53 14.12
N TYR A 314 -3.16 -3.64 13.27
CA TYR A 314 -3.26 -2.19 13.44
C TYR A 314 -4.19 -1.58 12.40
N PRO A 315 -4.81 -0.41 12.66
CA PRO A 315 -5.62 0.29 11.66
C PRO A 315 -4.80 0.66 10.42
N ASN A 316 -5.38 0.47 9.25
CA ASN A 316 -4.72 0.56 7.95
C ASN A 316 -4.79 1.97 7.34
N ASP A 317 -3.96 2.30 6.36
CA ASP A 317 -4.07 3.54 5.55
C ASP A 317 -4.93 3.27 4.29
N ILE A 318 -6.18 2.89 4.49
CA ILE A 318 -7.15 2.63 3.42
C ILE A 318 -8.32 3.62 3.62
N PRO A 319 -8.20 4.85 3.09
CA PRO A 319 -9.23 5.87 3.30
C PRO A 319 -10.44 5.66 2.38
N SER A 320 -11.52 6.41 2.67
CA SER A 320 -12.68 6.52 1.77
C SER A 320 -12.26 6.93 0.36
N SER A 321 -13.02 6.46 -0.65
CA SER A 321 -12.79 6.71 -2.07
C SER A 321 -12.65 8.21 -2.40
N ASP A 322 -13.46 9.04 -1.78
CA ASP A 322 -13.49 10.48 -2.01
C ASP A 322 -12.40 11.29 -1.31
N ARG A 323 -11.45 10.61 -0.62
CA ARG A 323 -10.38 11.32 0.08
C ARG A 323 -9.43 12.03 -0.87
N TYR A 324 -9.02 11.35 -1.92
CA TYR A 324 -8.00 11.87 -2.84
C TYR A 324 -8.59 12.30 -4.18
N TYR A 325 -9.60 11.61 -4.68
CA TYR A 325 -10.11 11.75 -6.03
C TYR A 325 -11.60 12.13 -6.03
N ALA A 326 -12.02 12.86 -7.07
CA ALA A 326 -13.44 13.14 -7.30
C ALA A 326 -14.14 11.97 -7.99
N ASP A 327 -13.43 11.32 -8.93
CA ASP A 327 -13.89 10.13 -9.63
C ASP A 327 -13.23 8.88 -9.02
N ASP A 328 -13.97 7.77 -8.89
CA ASP A 328 -13.40 6.47 -8.55
C ASP A 328 -13.41 5.57 -9.80
N LEU A 329 -12.41 4.70 -9.93
CA LEU A 329 -12.29 3.78 -11.07
C LEU A 329 -13.21 2.56 -10.95
N VAL A 330 -13.84 2.38 -9.79
CA VAL A 330 -14.65 1.20 -9.47
C VAL A 330 -15.97 1.58 -8.82
N THR A 331 -16.93 0.66 -8.90
CA THR A 331 -18.23 0.76 -8.26
C THR A 331 -18.54 -0.55 -7.48
N PRO A 332 -19.15 -0.47 -6.28
CA PRO A 332 -19.44 0.76 -5.54
C PRO A 332 -18.18 1.43 -5.01
N SER A 333 -18.23 2.73 -4.79
CA SER A 333 -17.17 3.43 -4.07
C SER A 333 -17.09 2.94 -2.62
N THR A 334 -15.90 2.94 -2.05
CA THR A 334 -15.64 2.54 -0.68
C THR A 334 -15.70 3.74 0.26
N PHE A 335 -16.45 3.63 1.34
CA PHE A 335 -16.50 4.64 2.39
C PHE A 335 -16.29 3.98 3.76
N ILE A 336 -15.60 4.69 4.64
CA ILE A 336 -15.56 4.31 6.06
C ILE A 336 -16.91 4.57 6.71
N ASP A 337 -17.26 3.75 7.69
CA ASP A 337 -18.39 4.02 8.58
C ASP A 337 -18.02 5.03 9.69
N ARG A 338 -18.92 5.24 10.65
CA ARG A 338 -18.70 6.18 11.78
C ARG A 338 -17.62 5.74 12.76
N GLU A 339 -17.18 4.51 12.67
CA GLU A 339 -16.12 3.92 13.49
C GLU A 339 -14.82 3.70 12.71
N ALA A 340 -14.76 4.30 11.49
CA ALA A 340 -13.68 4.17 10.53
C ALA A 340 -13.43 2.71 10.07
N HIS A 341 -14.49 1.90 9.98
CA HIS A 341 -14.42 0.56 9.45
C HIS A 341 -14.74 0.52 7.95
N ILE A 342 -14.16 -0.44 7.28
CA ILE A 342 -14.49 -0.85 5.90
C ILE A 342 -14.84 -2.34 5.94
N THR A 343 -15.93 -2.71 5.28
CA THR A 343 -16.33 -4.11 5.12
C THR A 343 -15.89 -4.62 3.76
N ALA A 344 -15.05 -5.67 3.75
CA ALA A 344 -14.65 -6.37 2.55
C ALA A 344 -15.85 -7.06 1.88
N SER A 345 -15.91 -7.01 0.56
CA SER A 345 -17.03 -7.56 -0.21
C SER A 345 -17.01 -9.09 -0.24
N GLU A 346 -18.17 -9.71 -0.21
CA GLU A 346 -18.34 -11.17 -0.41
C GLU A 346 -18.48 -11.55 -1.90
N ARG A 347 -18.53 -10.58 -2.82
CA ARG A 347 -18.61 -10.84 -4.26
C ARG A 347 -17.30 -11.42 -4.78
N PRO A 348 -17.32 -12.22 -5.87
CA PRO A 348 -16.10 -12.73 -6.51
C PRO A 348 -15.10 -11.61 -6.90
N GLY A 349 -13.82 -11.94 -6.86
CA GLY A 349 -12.74 -10.98 -7.08
C GLY A 349 -12.61 -10.00 -5.93
N THR A 350 -12.15 -8.78 -6.20
CA THR A 350 -12.11 -7.69 -5.21
C THR A 350 -13.51 -7.31 -4.70
N GLY A 351 -14.56 -7.74 -5.41
CA GLY A 351 -15.96 -7.39 -5.14
C GLY A 351 -16.38 -6.03 -5.67
N PHE A 352 -15.49 -5.36 -6.37
CA PHE A 352 -15.73 -4.10 -7.09
C PHE A 352 -15.80 -4.36 -8.59
N GLU A 353 -16.64 -3.58 -9.28
CA GLU A 353 -16.70 -3.60 -10.73
C GLU A 353 -16.07 -2.33 -11.31
N PRO A 354 -15.36 -2.41 -12.44
CA PRO A 354 -14.78 -1.24 -13.08
C PRO A 354 -15.84 -0.27 -13.59
N ASP A 355 -15.67 1.02 -13.32
CA ASP A 355 -16.39 2.07 -14.02
C ASP A 355 -15.67 2.38 -15.33
N TRP A 356 -16.06 1.68 -16.38
CA TRP A 356 -15.42 1.82 -17.69
C TRP A 356 -15.51 3.23 -18.26
N ALA A 357 -16.55 3.99 -17.95
CA ALA A 357 -16.69 5.37 -18.39
C ALA A 357 -15.65 6.27 -17.73
N VAL A 358 -15.43 6.10 -16.43
CA VAL A 358 -14.39 6.83 -15.70
C VAL A 358 -12.99 6.37 -16.12
N ILE A 359 -12.77 5.07 -16.30
CA ILE A 359 -11.50 4.52 -16.75
C ILE A 359 -11.13 5.11 -18.14
N GLU A 360 -12.03 5.08 -19.12
CA GLU A 360 -11.79 5.66 -20.46
C GLU A 360 -11.57 7.17 -20.40
N LYS A 361 -12.32 7.90 -19.57
CA LYS A 361 -12.14 9.36 -19.35
C LYS A 361 -10.72 9.72 -18.91
N HIS A 362 -10.11 8.90 -18.07
CA HIS A 362 -8.80 9.16 -17.48
C HIS A 362 -7.64 8.38 -18.14
N THR A 363 -7.94 7.57 -19.16
CA THR A 363 -6.93 6.87 -19.98
C THR A 363 -6.27 7.86 -20.94
N VAL A 364 -4.94 7.97 -20.91
CA VAL A 364 -4.18 8.80 -21.84
C VAL A 364 -3.52 7.96 -22.94
N GLU A 365 -3.26 6.70 -22.66
CA GLU A 365 -2.71 5.74 -23.63
C GLU A 365 -3.24 4.34 -23.30
N LYS A 366 -3.50 3.55 -24.33
CA LYS A 366 -4.03 2.17 -24.22
C LYS A 366 -3.31 1.27 -25.21
N GLU A 367 -2.81 0.14 -24.71
CA GLU A 367 -2.21 -0.90 -25.52
C GLU A 367 -2.91 -2.22 -25.24
N VAL A 368 -3.30 -2.93 -26.30
CA VAL A 368 -3.93 -4.26 -26.21
C VAL A 368 -2.92 -5.28 -26.71
N LEU A 369 -2.71 -6.32 -25.94
CA LEU A 369 -1.76 -7.38 -26.19
C LEU A 369 -2.45 -8.74 -26.16
N THR A 370 -2.07 -9.59 -27.08
CA THR A 370 -2.55 -10.98 -27.21
C THR A 370 -1.37 -11.93 -27.35
N ARG A 371 -1.64 -13.22 -27.38
CA ARG A 371 -0.61 -14.24 -27.63
C ARG A 371 0.14 -14.05 -28.96
N ALA A 372 -0.48 -13.39 -29.93
CA ALA A 372 0.11 -13.14 -31.26
C ALA A 372 1.19 -12.04 -31.25
N ASP A 373 1.27 -11.26 -30.18
CA ASP A 373 2.22 -10.15 -30.03
C ASP A 373 3.58 -10.59 -29.46
N PHE A 374 3.69 -11.87 -29.07
CA PHE A 374 4.86 -12.52 -28.47
C PHE A 374 5.15 -13.89 -29.09
#